data_7d636883e1da64b9a7ff131c62f9bf5a
#
_entry.id   7d636883e1da64b9a7ff131c62f9bf5a
#
_cell.length_a   1.000
_cell.length_b   1.000
_cell.length_c   1.000
_cell.angle_alpha   90.00
_cell.angle_beta   90.00
_cell.angle_gamma   90.00
#
_symmetry.space_group_name_H-M   'P 1'
#
loop_
_entity.id
_entity.type
_entity.pdbx_description
1 polymer ?
#
loop_
_entity_poly.entity_id
_entity_poly.type
_entity_poly.pdbx_seq_one_letter_code
_entity_poly.pdbx_strand_id
1 'polypeptide(L)'
;MSGHSNWPEWIYVGVVIVLLAYVGAEAWNVERLVDHVPADAEVIKVIGQQWFWTFEHADGTKEVGELHVKKNHAYKFEITTKDVNHAFNIHDYVVLQDAVAGRINEVWFAPDKAGEFPIQCREYCGLLHYNMRGTLIVEE
;
A
#
# COMPACT_ATOMS: atom_id res chain seq x y z
N MET A 1 -56.90 0.33 -21.70
CA MET A 1 -55.48 0.62 -21.37
C MET A 1 -55.28 0.23 -19.91
N SER A 2 -54.69 -0.93 -19.66
CA SER A 2 -54.38 -1.41 -18.31
C SER A 2 -53.16 -0.62 -17.80
N GLY A 3 -53.36 0.32 -16.87
CA GLY A 3 -52.29 1.01 -16.22
C GLY A 3 -51.50 0.03 -15.37
N HIS A 4 -50.33 -0.39 -15.87
CA HIS A 4 -49.41 -1.13 -15.04
C HIS A 4 -48.88 -0.22 -13.93
N SER A 5 -49.12 -0.62 -12.71
CA SER A 5 -48.58 0.08 -11.52
C SER A 5 -47.08 -0.18 -11.43
N ASN A 6 -46.21 0.82 -11.52
CA ASN A 6 -44.74 0.70 -11.47
C ASN A 6 -44.19 0.69 -10.03
N TRP A 7 -45.06 0.52 -9.03
CA TRP A 7 -44.63 0.56 -7.63
C TRP A 7 -43.60 -0.53 -7.27
N PRO A 8 -43.62 -1.77 -7.83
CA PRO A 8 -42.57 -2.77 -7.55
C PRO A 8 -41.20 -2.33 -8.07
N GLU A 9 -41.18 -1.66 -9.23
CA GLU A 9 -39.95 -1.11 -9.82
C GLU A 9 -39.34 -0.04 -8.90
N TRP A 10 -40.19 0.87 -8.38
CA TRP A 10 -39.71 1.90 -7.45
C TRP A 10 -39.22 1.35 -6.13
N ILE A 11 -39.86 0.26 -5.60
CA ILE A 11 -39.35 -0.44 -4.42
C ILE A 11 -37.99 -1.05 -4.71
N TYR A 12 -37.85 -1.76 -5.82
CA TYR A 12 -36.56 -2.34 -6.22
C TYR A 12 -35.47 -1.26 -6.34
N VAL A 13 -35.75 -0.17 -7.03
CA VAL A 13 -34.81 0.97 -7.17
C VAL A 13 -34.46 1.55 -5.80
N GLY A 14 -35.45 1.74 -4.93
CA GLY A 14 -35.23 2.23 -3.56
C GLY A 14 -34.32 1.32 -2.74
N VAL A 15 -34.55 0.01 -2.79
CA VAL A 15 -33.71 -0.99 -2.08
C VAL A 15 -32.27 -0.96 -2.63
N VAL A 16 -32.09 -0.90 -3.95
CA VAL A 16 -30.75 -0.82 -4.56
C VAL A 16 -30.03 0.46 -4.14
N ILE A 17 -30.71 1.59 -4.14
CA ILE A 17 -30.11 2.87 -3.70
C ILE A 17 -29.66 2.79 -2.24
N VAL A 18 -30.49 2.25 -1.35
CA VAL A 18 -30.15 2.09 0.09
C VAL A 18 -28.94 1.18 0.27
N LEU A 19 -28.90 0.04 -0.44
CA LEU A 19 -27.76 -0.86 -0.39
C LEU A 19 -26.47 -0.21 -0.90
N LEU A 20 -26.53 0.51 -2.01
CA LEU A 20 -25.37 1.21 -2.56
C LEU A 20 -24.88 2.33 -1.61
N ALA A 21 -25.81 3.07 -1.01
CA ALA A 21 -25.46 4.09 -0.02
C ALA A 21 -24.79 3.48 1.22
N TYR A 22 -25.31 2.34 1.70
CA TYR A 22 -24.71 1.61 2.82
C TYR A 22 -23.30 1.13 2.48
N VAL A 23 -23.13 0.41 1.35
CA VAL A 23 -21.80 -0.09 0.93
C VAL A 23 -20.83 1.07 0.69
N GLY A 24 -21.28 2.17 0.09
CA GLY A 24 -20.46 3.35 -0.11
C GLY A 24 -20.01 4.00 1.20
N ALA A 25 -20.89 4.08 2.20
CA ALA A 25 -20.55 4.61 3.52
C ALA A 25 -19.52 3.72 4.24
N GLU A 26 -19.69 2.39 4.20
CA GLU A 26 -18.73 1.45 4.79
C GLU A 26 -17.38 1.50 4.07
N ALA A 27 -17.36 1.53 2.74
CA ALA A 27 -16.14 1.67 1.95
C ALA A 27 -15.37 2.96 2.32
N TRP A 28 -16.08 4.08 2.44
CA TRP A 28 -15.51 5.36 2.86
C TRP A 28 -14.91 5.31 4.27
N ASN A 29 -15.58 4.64 5.22
CA ASN A 29 -15.08 4.48 6.58
C ASN A 29 -13.79 3.65 6.61
N VAL A 30 -13.73 2.55 5.84
CA VAL A 30 -12.54 1.69 5.76
C VAL A 30 -11.38 2.43 5.09
N GLU A 31 -11.63 3.14 3.97
CA GLU A 31 -10.62 3.94 3.27
C GLU A 31 -9.97 4.95 4.23
N ARG A 32 -10.78 5.69 4.99
CA ARG A 32 -10.26 6.65 5.98
C ARG A 32 -9.41 6.01 7.08
N LEU A 33 -9.70 4.77 7.47
CA LEU A 33 -8.89 4.03 8.45
C LEU A 33 -7.54 3.60 7.86
N VAL A 34 -7.54 3.17 6.61
CA VAL A 34 -6.31 2.74 5.90
C VAL A 34 -5.40 3.94 5.62
N ASP A 35 -5.97 5.09 5.25
CA ASP A 35 -5.21 6.30 4.93
C ASP A 35 -4.70 7.05 6.18
N HIS A 36 -5.23 6.69 7.36
CA HIS A 36 -4.83 7.36 8.60
C HIS A 36 -3.51 6.82 9.13
N VAL A 37 -2.42 7.52 8.79
CA VAL A 37 -1.08 7.21 9.32
C VAL A 37 -1.04 7.53 10.81
N PRO A 38 -0.62 6.59 11.69
CA PRO A 38 -0.39 6.88 13.10
C PRO A 38 0.60 8.03 13.31
N ALA A 39 0.34 8.89 14.28
CA ALA A 39 1.15 10.09 14.51
C ALA A 39 2.60 9.78 14.98
N ASP A 40 2.81 8.59 15.51
CA ASP A 40 4.09 8.06 15.98
C ASP A 40 4.80 7.16 14.97
N ALA A 41 4.25 7.05 13.74
CA ALA A 41 4.86 6.25 12.69
C ALA A 41 6.24 6.80 12.29
N GLU A 42 7.24 5.94 12.30
CA GLU A 42 8.58 6.26 11.82
C GLU A 42 8.59 6.33 10.29
N VAL A 43 9.21 7.41 9.76
CA VAL A 43 9.29 7.60 8.32
C VAL A 43 10.52 6.91 7.75
N ILE A 44 10.30 6.06 6.74
CA ILE A 44 11.36 5.41 5.96
C ILE A 44 11.17 5.79 4.49
N LYS A 45 12.20 6.36 3.87
CA LYS A 45 12.20 6.60 2.43
C LYS A 45 12.59 5.34 1.68
N VAL A 46 11.75 4.93 0.75
CA VAL A 46 11.95 3.77 -0.11
C VAL A 46 12.27 4.26 -1.52
N ILE A 47 13.46 3.97 -1.99
CA ILE A 47 13.96 4.46 -3.26
C ILE A 47 14.22 3.28 -4.20
N GLY A 48 13.41 3.16 -5.26
CA GLY A 48 13.62 2.21 -6.34
C GLY A 48 14.73 2.65 -7.30
N GLN A 49 15.51 1.70 -7.77
CA GLN A 49 16.48 1.87 -8.86
C GLN A 49 16.68 0.51 -9.51
N GLN A 50 16.96 0.46 -10.81
CA GLN A 50 17.23 -0.78 -11.54
C GLN A 50 18.48 -1.46 -11.01
N TRP A 51 18.44 -2.59 -10.31
CA TRP A 51 17.28 -3.42 -9.95
C TRP A 51 17.36 -3.76 -8.46
N PHE A 52 17.36 -2.75 -7.61
CA PHE A 52 17.46 -2.88 -6.15
C PHE A 52 16.64 -1.79 -5.45
N TRP A 53 16.43 -1.99 -4.16
CA TRP A 53 15.78 -1.06 -3.26
C TRP A 53 16.80 -0.45 -2.29
N THR A 54 16.71 0.84 -2.05
CA THR A 54 17.43 1.55 -0.99
C THR A 54 16.42 2.10 0.01
N PHE A 55 16.71 1.90 1.28
CA PHE A 55 15.91 2.39 2.39
C PHE A 55 16.72 3.45 3.14
N GLU A 56 16.10 4.58 3.47
CA GLU A 56 16.73 5.65 4.24
C GLU A 56 15.85 5.97 5.44
N HIS A 57 16.37 5.71 6.63
CA HIS A 57 15.72 5.98 7.90
C HIS A 57 15.80 7.45 8.28
N ALA A 58 14.95 7.87 9.24
CA ALA A 58 14.89 9.27 9.68
C ALA A 58 16.21 9.79 10.29
N ASP A 59 17.05 8.91 10.85
CA ASP A 59 18.37 9.22 11.39
C ASP A 59 19.47 9.36 10.32
N GLY A 60 19.12 9.10 9.03
CA GLY A 60 20.03 9.12 7.89
C GLY A 60 20.75 7.79 7.62
N THR A 61 20.49 6.75 8.39
CA THR A 61 20.98 5.39 8.12
C THR A 61 20.41 4.88 6.81
N LYS A 62 21.26 4.24 5.99
CA LYS A 62 20.86 3.67 4.69
C LYS A 62 21.12 2.19 4.64
N GLU A 63 20.12 1.47 4.15
CA GLU A 63 20.17 0.03 3.91
C GLU A 63 19.90 -0.25 2.42
N VAL A 64 20.48 -1.31 1.89
CA VAL A 64 20.33 -1.68 0.47
C VAL A 64 19.95 -3.16 0.38
N GLY A 65 18.80 -3.42 -0.23
CA GLY A 65 18.29 -4.78 -0.41
C GLY A 65 17.67 -5.41 0.84
N GLU A 66 18.03 -4.97 2.01
CA GLU A 66 17.46 -5.41 3.30
C GLU A 66 16.91 -4.21 4.05
N LEU A 67 15.82 -4.39 4.77
CA LEU A 67 15.18 -3.36 5.60
C LEU A 67 14.90 -3.94 6.98
N HIS A 68 15.49 -3.35 8.01
CA HIS A 68 15.30 -3.74 9.40
C HIS A 68 14.26 -2.86 10.08
N VAL A 69 13.26 -3.49 10.68
CA VAL A 69 12.19 -2.82 11.42
C VAL A 69 11.82 -3.59 12.68
N LYS A 70 11.17 -2.92 13.63
CA LYS A 70 10.71 -3.53 14.89
C LYS A 70 9.24 -3.95 14.78
N LYS A 71 8.93 -5.07 15.37
CA LYS A 71 7.57 -5.59 15.53
C LYS A 71 6.71 -4.64 16.37
N ASN A 72 5.43 -4.54 16.03
CA ASN A 72 4.44 -3.70 16.70
C ASN A 72 4.76 -2.19 16.70
N HIS A 73 5.62 -1.74 15.80
CA HIS A 73 5.90 -0.32 15.57
C HIS A 73 5.34 0.11 14.20
N ALA A 74 4.76 1.30 14.13
CA ALA A 74 4.20 1.82 12.90
C ALA A 74 5.29 2.49 12.05
N TYR A 75 5.30 2.16 10.75
CA TYR A 75 6.20 2.75 9.77
C TYR A 75 5.41 3.35 8.62
N LYS A 76 5.80 4.56 8.21
CA LYS A 76 5.32 5.24 7.02
C LYS A 76 6.40 5.19 5.96
N PHE A 77 6.11 4.56 4.83
CA PHE A 77 6.97 4.56 3.66
C PHE A 77 6.70 5.76 2.77
N GLU A 78 7.74 6.51 2.44
CA GLU A 78 7.77 7.53 1.38
C GLU A 78 8.49 6.95 0.17
N ILE A 79 7.70 6.55 -0.84
CA ILE A 79 8.16 5.71 -1.93
C ILE A 79 8.34 6.53 -3.20
N THR A 80 9.53 6.44 -3.80
CA THR A 80 9.90 7.09 -5.05
C THR A 80 10.91 6.26 -5.84
N THR A 81 11.32 6.73 -7.01
CA THR A 81 12.37 6.11 -7.82
C THR A 81 13.31 7.13 -8.40
N LYS A 82 14.53 6.69 -8.76
CA LYS A 82 15.56 7.51 -9.44
C LYS A 82 15.58 7.34 -10.95
N ASP A 83 14.89 6.34 -11.48
CA ASP A 83 14.96 5.99 -12.90
C ASP A 83 13.58 5.70 -13.50
N VAL A 84 13.22 4.46 -13.67
CA VAL A 84 11.94 4.02 -14.25
C VAL A 84 10.91 3.74 -13.15
N ASN A 85 9.66 3.55 -13.54
CA ASN A 85 8.62 3.16 -12.57
C ASN A 85 8.88 1.75 -12.04
N HIS A 86 8.67 1.58 -10.75
CA HIS A 86 8.64 0.32 -10.02
C HIS A 86 7.38 0.26 -9.17
N ALA A 87 7.05 -0.89 -8.60
CA ALA A 87 6.05 -0.99 -7.54
C ALA A 87 6.63 -1.75 -6.35
N PHE A 88 6.68 -1.11 -5.20
CA PHE A 88 7.15 -1.67 -3.94
C PHE A 88 6.07 -2.56 -3.33
N ASN A 89 6.40 -3.82 -3.08
CA ASN A 89 5.47 -4.79 -2.54
C ASN A 89 6.07 -5.62 -1.41
N ILE A 90 5.34 -5.67 -0.29
CA ILE A 90 5.54 -6.64 0.80
C ILE A 90 4.23 -7.41 0.92
N HIS A 91 4.18 -8.58 0.27
CA HIS A 91 2.95 -9.34 0.11
C HIS A 91 2.31 -9.73 1.45
N ASP A 92 3.14 -10.17 2.40
CA ASP A 92 2.69 -10.67 3.71
C ASP A 92 2.00 -9.60 4.57
N TYR A 93 2.28 -8.33 4.31
CA TYR A 93 1.67 -7.17 4.98
C TYR A 93 0.71 -6.38 4.09
N VAL A 94 0.38 -6.91 2.91
CA VAL A 94 -0.55 -6.27 1.94
C VAL A 94 -0.09 -4.85 1.54
N VAL A 95 1.21 -4.58 1.63
CA VAL A 95 1.80 -3.32 1.17
C VAL A 95 2.04 -3.43 -0.33
N LEU A 96 1.43 -2.54 -1.11
CA LEU A 96 1.67 -2.39 -2.54
C LEU A 96 1.53 -0.91 -2.92
N GLN A 97 2.61 -0.31 -3.40
CA GLN A 97 2.61 1.10 -3.77
C GLN A 97 3.59 1.38 -4.91
N ASP A 98 3.16 2.18 -5.88
CA ASP A 98 3.99 2.58 -7.02
C ASP A 98 5.13 3.51 -6.61
N ALA A 99 6.32 3.25 -7.16
CA ALA A 99 7.48 4.13 -7.11
C ALA A 99 7.60 4.87 -8.44
N VAL A 100 7.21 6.15 -8.47
CA VAL A 100 7.14 6.98 -9.68
C VAL A 100 8.18 8.09 -9.60
N ALA A 101 8.92 8.32 -10.70
CA ALA A 101 9.94 9.37 -10.75
C ALA A 101 9.33 10.76 -10.55
N GLY A 102 9.94 11.55 -9.66
CA GLY A 102 9.49 12.90 -9.35
C GLY A 102 8.22 13.00 -8.49
N ARG A 103 7.72 11.87 -8.00
CA ARG A 103 6.56 11.79 -7.11
C ARG A 103 6.90 10.98 -5.86
N ILE A 104 6.35 11.35 -4.74
CA ILE A 104 6.38 10.59 -3.49
C ILE A 104 4.99 10.02 -3.27
N ASN A 105 4.88 8.71 -3.23
CA ASN A 105 3.68 8.00 -2.81
C ASN A 105 3.88 7.48 -1.40
N GLU A 106 2.80 7.45 -0.61
CA GLU A 106 2.86 7.08 0.80
C GLU A 106 2.02 5.84 1.06
N VAL A 107 2.51 4.97 1.95
CA VAL A 107 1.77 3.87 2.53
C VAL A 107 2.33 3.60 3.92
N TRP A 108 1.51 3.16 4.85
CA TRP A 108 1.97 2.78 6.18
C TRP A 108 1.63 1.33 6.50
N PHE A 109 2.38 0.74 7.41
CA PHE A 109 2.12 -0.58 7.96
C PHE A 109 2.67 -0.69 9.38
N ALA A 110 2.20 -1.69 10.12
CA ALA A 110 2.74 -2.06 11.42
C ALA A 110 2.91 -3.58 11.45
N PRO A 111 4.15 -4.10 11.45
CA PRO A 111 4.38 -5.53 11.42
C PRO A 111 4.00 -6.17 12.76
N ASP A 112 3.18 -7.22 12.73
CA ASP A 112 2.68 -7.94 13.90
C ASP A 112 3.43 -9.26 14.18
N LYS A 113 4.35 -9.64 13.29
CA LYS A 113 5.13 -10.88 13.38
C LYS A 113 6.59 -10.61 13.10
N ALA A 114 7.47 -11.16 13.95
CA ALA A 114 8.91 -11.16 13.68
C ALA A 114 9.25 -12.22 12.63
N GLY A 115 10.29 -11.96 11.83
CA GLY A 115 10.76 -12.86 10.78
C GLY A 115 11.28 -12.11 9.56
N GLU A 116 11.55 -12.88 8.51
CA GLU A 116 12.02 -12.36 7.23
C GLU A 116 10.91 -12.48 6.19
N PHE A 117 10.62 -11.39 5.49
CA PHE A 117 9.54 -11.30 4.51
C PHE A 117 10.07 -10.76 3.19
N PRO A 118 9.67 -11.33 2.03
CA PRO A 118 10.17 -10.90 0.74
C PRO A 118 9.61 -9.53 0.34
N ILE A 119 10.50 -8.66 -0.12
CA ILE A 119 10.18 -7.43 -0.85
C ILE A 119 10.33 -7.71 -2.34
N GLN A 120 9.35 -7.31 -3.16
CA GLN A 120 9.36 -7.56 -4.60
C GLN A 120 8.97 -6.30 -5.38
N CYS A 121 9.57 -6.15 -6.57
CA CYS A 121 9.06 -5.21 -7.55
C CYS A 121 7.89 -5.84 -8.32
N ARG A 122 6.75 -5.14 -8.44
CA ARG A 122 5.52 -5.64 -9.08
C ARG A 122 5.18 -4.89 -10.38
N GLU A 123 5.97 -3.88 -10.76
CA GLU A 123 5.84 -3.16 -12.04
C GLU A 123 7.05 -3.44 -12.92
N TYR A 124 6.82 -3.76 -14.20
CA TYR A 124 7.92 -4.07 -15.12
C TYR A 124 8.89 -2.89 -15.26
N CYS A 125 10.12 -3.09 -14.81
CA CYS A 125 11.15 -2.07 -14.72
C CYS A 125 12.41 -2.40 -15.55
N GLY A 126 12.33 -3.32 -16.49
CA GLY A 126 13.43 -3.66 -17.39
C GLY A 126 13.92 -5.11 -17.28
N LEU A 127 15.10 -5.40 -17.83
CA LEU A 127 15.61 -6.75 -18.07
C LEU A 127 15.67 -7.62 -16.81
N LEU A 128 16.14 -7.07 -15.68
CA LEU A 128 16.28 -7.82 -14.42
C LEU A 128 15.11 -7.55 -13.45
N HIS A 129 13.95 -7.11 -13.94
CA HIS A 129 12.76 -6.91 -13.13
C HIS A 129 12.43 -8.12 -12.25
N TYR A 130 12.51 -9.33 -12.78
CA TYR A 130 12.24 -10.57 -12.04
C TYR A 130 13.18 -10.80 -10.85
N ASN A 131 14.37 -10.19 -10.88
CA ASN A 131 15.39 -10.29 -9.84
C ASN A 131 15.43 -9.08 -8.90
N MET A 132 14.61 -8.05 -9.12
CA MET A 132 14.50 -6.89 -8.24
C MET A 132 13.74 -7.27 -6.97
N ARG A 133 14.50 -7.68 -5.97
CA ARG A 133 14.01 -8.20 -4.68
C ARG A 133 14.74 -7.51 -3.52
N GLY A 134 14.16 -7.64 -2.35
CA GLY A 134 14.75 -7.29 -1.06
C GLY A 134 14.14 -8.16 0.03
N THR A 135 14.59 -7.94 1.25
CA THR A 135 14.10 -8.63 2.44
C THR A 135 13.71 -7.61 3.50
N LEU A 136 12.50 -7.74 4.02
CA LEU A 136 12.08 -7.06 5.25
C LEU A 136 12.43 -7.97 6.42
N ILE A 137 13.21 -7.48 7.36
CA ILE A 137 13.61 -8.17 8.59
C ILE A 137 12.87 -7.50 9.75
N VAL A 138 11.91 -8.21 10.33
CA VAL A 138 11.15 -7.74 11.48
C VAL A 138 11.75 -8.34 12.75
N GLU A 139 12.33 -7.48 13.57
CA GLU A 139 12.92 -7.82 14.87
C GLU A 139 11.87 -7.84 15.99
N GLU A 140 12.08 -8.60 17.07
CA GLU A 140 11.16 -8.67 18.23
C GLU A 140 11.03 -7.33 18.97
#